data_786b81edd72e5b94965a98fc5b1101e8
#
_entry.id   786b81edd72e5b94965a98fc5b1101e8
#
_cell.length_a   1.000
_cell.length_b   1.000
_cell.length_c   1.000
_cell.angle_alpha   90.00
_cell.angle_beta   90.00
_cell.angle_gamma   90.00
#
_symmetry.space_group_name_H-M   'P 1'
#
loop_
_entity.id
_entity.type
_entity.pdbx_description
1 polymer ?
#
loop_
_entity_poly.entity_id
_entity_poly.type
_entity_poly.pdbx_seq_one_letter_code
_entity_poly.pdbx_strand_id
1 'polypeptide(L)'
;MIGNMKNLDIFDLRILTTLQRDSSLSQRQVADLVGMSQNACWRRMQALQAAGILVGSQARVDLAALGLELTIFVMIRTRHHARDWVDRFSRHVQNLPEVIDFHRIGGEWDYLLKVVTPGMAGYDRFYQRLIDGFEFDKVTGLFSMERILENRPADLNRLL
;
A
#
# COMPACT_ATOMS: atom_id res chain seq x y z
N MET A 1 16.12 -11.79 -0.16
CA MET A 1 16.47 -12.28 -1.50
C MET A 1 16.16 -11.15 -2.47
N ILE A 2 17.19 -10.49 -3.00
CA ILE A 2 17.05 -9.52 -4.09
C ILE A 2 16.80 -10.36 -5.33
N GLY A 3 15.50 -10.61 -5.63
CA GLY A 3 15.10 -11.35 -6.83
C GLY A 3 15.54 -10.56 -8.04
N ASN A 4 16.28 -11.24 -8.90
CA ASN A 4 16.63 -10.97 -10.27
C ASN A 4 15.93 -9.70 -10.83
N MET A 5 16.55 -8.53 -10.72
CA MET A 5 16.19 -7.37 -11.54
C MET A 5 16.50 -7.78 -12.98
N LYS A 6 15.52 -8.41 -13.65
CA LYS A 6 15.54 -8.54 -15.10
C LYS A 6 15.80 -7.13 -15.64
N ASN A 7 16.73 -7.00 -16.57
CA ASN A 7 17.02 -5.75 -17.26
C ASN A 7 15.72 -5.18 -17.82
N LEU A 8 15.06 -4.31 -17.02
CA LEU A 8 13.94 -3.53 -17.51
C LEU A 8 14.50 -2.54 -18.52
N ASP A 9 13.91 -2.49 -19.70
CA ASP A 9 14.27 -1.48 -20.67
C ASP A 9 13.37 -0.23 -20.54
N ILE A 10 13.71 0.78 -21.32
CA ILE A 10 12.97 2.06 -21.29
C ILE A 10 11.48 1.89 -21.62
N PHE A 11 11.11 0.91 -22.44
CA PHE A 11 9.71 0.67 -22.79
C PHE A 11 8.95 0.03 -21.63
N ASP A 12 9.57 -0.89 -20.90
CA ASP A 12 8.98 -1.49 -19.71
C ASP A 12 8.69 -0.41 -18.65
N LEU A 13 9.65 0.50 -18.42
CA LEU A 13 9.49 1.61 -17.50
C LEU A 13 8.41 2.60 -17.96
N ARG A 14 8.29 2.88 -19.25
CA ARG A 14 7.21 3.71 -19.80
C ARG A 14 5.85 3.07 -19.59
N ILE A 15 5.70 1.76 -19.85
CA ILE A 15 4.46 1.02 -19.57
C ILE A 15 4.09 1.12 -18.09
N LEU A 16 5.02 0.81 -17.19
CA LEU A 16 4.81 0.87 -15.75
C LEU A 16 4.45 2.28 -15.28
N THR A 17 5.16 3.30 -15.76
CA THR A 17 4.89 4.71 -15.42
C THR A 17 3.50 5.14 -15.90
N THR A 18 3.10 4.73 -17.10
CA THR A 18 1.76 5.01 -17.66
C THR A 18 0.69 4.37 -16.79
N LEU A 19 0.82 3.09 -16.45
CA LEU A 19 -0.13 2.36 -15.63
C LEU A 19 -0.17 2.83 -14.17
N GLN A 20 0.94 3.30 -13.60
CA GLN A 20 0.94 3.92 -12.28
C GLN A 20 0.14 5.22 -12.24
N ARG A 21 0.10 5.98 -13.35
CA ARG A 21 -0.66 7.23 -13.45
C ARG A 21 -2.14 6.97 -13.69
N ASP A 22 -2.43 6.05 -14.59
CA ASP A 22 -3.79 5.68 -14.94
C ASP A 22 -3.87 4.20 -15.37
N SER A 23 -4.35 3.37 -14.45
CA SER A 23 -4.53 1.93 -14.68
C SER A 23 -5.86 1.60 -15.38
N SER A 24 -6.71 2.59 -15.67
CA SER A 24 -7.98 2.40 -16.38
C SER A 24 -7.83 2.38 -17.90
N LEU A 25 -6.64 2.75 -18.39
CA LEU A 25 -6.33 2.77 -19.83
C LEU A 25 -6.44 1.40 -20.45
N SER A 26 -7.07 1.33 -21.63
CA SER A 26 -7.05 0.12 -22.45
C SER A 26 -5.63 -0.18 -22.96
N GLN A 27 -5.37 -1.44 -23.30
CA GLN A 27 -4.09 -1.86 -23.87
C GLN A 27 -3.68 -1.01 -25.10
N ARG A 28 -4.64 -0.65 -25.95
CA ARG A 28 -4.40 0.21 -27.12
C ARG A 28 -3.91 1.59 -26.68
N GLN A 29 -4.61 2.21 -25.72
CA GLN A 29 -4.21 3.53 -25.21
C GLN A 29 -2.82 3.51 -24.58
N VAL A 30 -2.51 2.46 -23.79
CA VAL A 30 -1.15 2.30 -23.24
C VAL A 30 -0.12 2.17 -24.35
N ALA A 31 -0.37 1.32 -25.37
CA ALA A 31 0.53 1.11 -26.50
C ALA A 31 0.79 2.42 -27.28
N ASP A 32 -0.26 3.20 -27.54
CA ASP A 32 -0.18 4.49 -28.24
C ASP A 32 0.67 5.48 -27.43
N LEU A 33 0.45 5.59 -26.10
CA LEU A 33 1.18 6.48 -25.20
C LEU A 33 2.68 6.14 -25.07
N VAL A 34 3.02 4.84 -25.13
CA VAL A 34 4.42 4.40 -25.02
C VAL A 34 5.13 4.30 -26.37
N GLY A 35 4.42 4.52 -27.48
CA GLY A 35 4.97 4.48 -28.85
C GLY A 35 5.28 3.06 -29.33
N MET A 36 4.37 2.10 -29.07
CA MET A 36 4.52 0.69 -29.46
C MET A 36 3.30 0.14 -30.20
N SER A 37 3.48 -0.97 -30.92
CA SER A 37 2.33 -1.74 -31.37
C SER A 37 1.59 -2.39 -30.20
N GLN A 38 0.25 -2.54 -30.31
CA GLN A 38 -0.57 -3.14 -29.26
C GLN A 38 -0.08 -4.54 -28.86
N ASN A 39 0.30 -5.37 -29.83
CA ASN A 39 0.80 -6.73 -29.59
C ASN A 39 2.14 -6.72 -28.82
N ALA A 40 3.04 -5.80 -29.15
CA ALA A 40 4.32 -5.68 -28.44
C ALA A 40 4.10 -5.20 -27.02
N CYS A 41 3.25 -4.21 -26.81
CA CYS A 41 2.88 -3.71 -25.50
C CYS A 41 2.24 -4.83 -24.64
N TRP A 42 1.27 -5.56 -25.20
CA TRP A 42 0.62 -6.67 -24.50
C TRP A 42 1.61 -7.73 -24.03
N ARG A 43 2.52 -8.18 -24.91
CA ARG A 43 3.54 -9.18 -24.53
C ARG A 43 4.44 -8.71 -23.40
N ARG A 44 4.81 -7.41 -23.38
CA ARG A 44 5.60 -6.82 -22.31
C ARG A 44 4.82 -6.75 -21.00
N MET A 45 3.55 -6.34 -21.03
CA MET A 45 2.70 -6.33 -19.85
C MET A 45 2.55 -7.73 -19.25
N GLN A 46 2.35 -8.76 -20.07
CA GLN A 46 2.30 -10.15 -19.61
C GLN A 46 3.63 -10.60 -19.00
N ALA A 47 4.76 -10.23 -19.59
CA ALA A 47 6.07 -10.52 -19.02
C ALA A 47 6.32 -9.83 -17.68
N LEU A 48 5.89 -8.58 -17.53
CA LEU A 48 5.96 -7.82 -16.27
C LEU A 48 5.06 -8.43 -15.18
N GLN A 49 3.87 -8.90 -15.56
CA GLN A 49 2.97 -9.63 -14.65
C GLN A 49 3.58 -10.97 -14.23
N ALA A 50 4.06 -11.77 -15.17
CA ALA A 50 4.69 -13.06 -14.90
C ALA A 50 5.96 -12.91 -14.04
N ALA A 51 6.67 -11.79 -14.16
CA ALA A 51 7.82 -11.45 -13.32
C ALA A 51 7.45 -10.93 -11.93
N GLY A 52 6.15 -10.74 -11.62
CA GLY A 52 5.69 -10.17 -10.36
C GLY A 52 6.01 -8.68 -10.18
N ILE A 53 6.36 -7.97 -11.27
CA ILE A 53 6.64 -6.53 -11.26
C ILE A 53 5.33 -5.73 -11.37
N LEU A 54 4.47 -6.12 -12.28
CA LEU A 54 3.11 -5.59 -12.38
C LEU A 54 2.17 -6.52 -11.61
N VAL A 55 1.85 -6.15 -10.38
CA VAL A 55 1.11 -7.01 -9.43
C VAL A 55 -0.41 -6.85 -9.50
N GLY A 56 -0.92 -5.84 -10.22
CA GLY A 56 -2.35 -5.61 -10.38
C GLY A 56 -2.71 -4.16 -10.62
N SER A 57 -4.02 -3.90 -10.65
CA SER A 57 -4.61 -2.57 -10.73
C SER A 57 -5.62 -2.41 -9.61
N GLN A 58 -5.72 -1.23 -9.04
CA GLN A 58 -6.65 -0.92 -7.98
C GLN A 58 -7.41 0.37 -8.29
N ALA A 59 -8.73 0.35 -8.08
CA ALA A 59 -9.55 1.54 -8.19
C ALA A 59 -9.22 2.52 -7.06
N ARG A 60 -9.14 3.81 -7.37
CA ARG A 60 -9.03 4.87 -6.36
C ARG A 60 -10.43 5.29 -5.96
N VAL A 61 -10.70 5.24 -4.67
CA VAL A 61 -11.99 5.60 -4.08
C VAL A 61 -11.80 6.80 -3.15
N ASP A 62 -12.65 7.80 -3.26
CA ASP A 62 -12.70 8.89 -2.30
C ASP A 62 -13.40 8.41 -1.02
N LEU A 63 -12.61 8.02 -0.04
CA LEU A 63 -13.10 7.50 1.23
C LEU A 63 -13.85 8.57 2.04
N ALA A 64 -13.45 9.84 1.94
CA ALA A 64 -14.14 10.94 2.62
C ALA A 64 -15.55 11.14 2.07
N ALA A 65 -15.73 11.03 0.74
CA ALA A 65 -17.06 11.06 0.12
C ALA A 65 -17.99 9.93 0.57
N LEU A 66 -17.42 8.84 1.10
CA LEU A 66 -18.15 7.71 1.70
C LEU A 66 -18.30 7.83 3.22
N GLY A 67 -17.93 8.97 3.82
CA GLY A 67 -18.01 9.20 5.26
C GLY A 67 -16.87 8.61 6.07
N LEU A 68 -15.81 8.12 5.44
CA LEU A 68 -14.58 7.66 6.09
C LEU A 68 -13.55 8.80 6.11
N GLU A 69 -13.81 9.80 6.95
CA GLU A 69 -13.10 11.09 6.92
C GLU A 69 -11.85 11.11 7.78
N LEU A 70 -11.76 10.28 8.82
CA LEU A 70 -10.68 10.32 9.78
C LEU A 70 -9.58 9.31 9.43
N THR A 71 -8.41 9.81 9.05
CA THR A 71 -7.19 9.01 8.85
C THR A 71 -6.29 9.11 10.07
N ILE A 72 -5.88 7.98 10.62
CA ILE A 72 -5.01 7.89 11.78
C ILE A 72 -3.79 7.02 11.46
N PHE A 73 -2.60 7.50 11.82
CA PHE A 73 -1.38 6.69 11.83
C PHE A 73 -1.17 6.17 13.24
N VAL A 74 -1.35 4.86 13.43
CA VAL A 74 -1.21 4.23 14.74
C VAL A 74 0.18 3.62 14.83
N MET A 75 0.97 4.11 15.79
CA MET A 75 2.31 3.65 16.07
C MET A 75 2.29 2.75 17.31
N ILE A 76 2.88 1.57 17.20
CA ILE A 76 2.88 0.57 18.26
C ILE A 76 4.31 0.21 18.63
N ARG A 77 4.57 0.17 19.94
CA ARG A 77 5.77 -0.40 20.52
C ARG A 77 5.42 -1.58 21.42
N THR A 78 6.14 -2.68 21.27
CA THR A 78 5.94 -3.91 22.06
C THR A 78 7.26 -4.43 22.59
N ARG A 79 7.21 -5.19 23.70
CA ARG A 79 8.35 -5.96 24.21
C ARG A 79 8.32 -7.42 23.71
N HIS A 80 7.28 -7.78 22.97
CA HIS A 80 7.07 -9.15 22.50
C HIS A 80 7.51 -9.29 21.05
N HIS A 81 8.66 -9.98 20.84
CA HIS A 81 9.23 -10.19 19.52
C HIS A 81 9.29 -11.66 19.12
N ALA A 82 8.72 -12.55 19.95
CA ALA A 82 8.63 -13.97 19.63
C ALA A 82 7.78 -14.19 18.37
N ARG A 83 8.20 -15.13 17.52
CA ARG A 83 7.59 -15.35 16.21
C ARG A 83 6.09 -15.66 16.29
N ASP A 84 5.70 -16.49 17.24
CA ASP A 84 4.31 -16.85 17.49
C ASP A 84 3.45 -15.65 17.88
N TRP A 85 3.99 -14.71 18.67
CA TRP A 85 3.31 -13.47 19.01
C TRP A 85 3.16 -12.58 17.78
N VAL A 86 4.22 -12.42 16.99
CA VAL A 86 4.21 -11.61 15.75
C VAL A 86 3.18 -12.17 14.75
N ASP A 87 3.14 -13.49 14.58
CA ASP A 87 2.21 -14.15 13.66
C ASP A 87 0.74 -14.02 14.14
N ARG A 88 0.48 -14.09 15.44
CA ARG A 88 -0.85 -13.86 16.01
C ARG A 88 -1.28 -12.40 15.85
N PHE A 89 -0.40 -11.48 16.18
CA PHE A 89 -0.67 -10.04 16.07
C PHE A 89 -0.91 -9.64 14.62
N SER A 90 -0.09 -10.13 13.68
CA SER A 90 -0.26 -9.85 12.24
C SER A 90 -1.62 -10.33 11.73
N ARG A 91 -2.04 -11.54 12.11
CA ARG A 91 -3.38 -12.05 11.76
C ARG A 91 -4.51 -11.24 12.40
N HIS A 92 -4.32 -10.81 13.65
CA HIS A 92 -5.29 -9.99 14.34
C HIS A 92 -5.50 -8.65 13.61
N VAL A 93 -4.42 -7.95 13.29
CA VAL A 93 -4.46 -6.66 12.57
C VAL A 93 -5.08 -6.80 11.19
N GLN A 94 -4.76 -7.87 10.45
CA GLN A 94 -5.33 -8.14 9.12
C GLN A 94 -6.86 -8.35 9.14
N ASN A 95 -7.42 -8.72 10.28
CA ASN A 95 -8.87 -8.86 10.47
C ASN A 95 -9.58 -7.59 10.92
N LEU A 96 -8.85 -6.48 11.10
CA LEU A 96 -9.42 -5.18 11.43
C LEU A 96 -9.68 -4.39 10.14
N PRO A 97 -10.95 -4.23 9.70
CA PRO A 97 -11.26 -3.67 8.38
C PRO A 97 -10.92 -2.18 8.25
N GLU A 98 -10.72 -1.49 9.35
CA GLU A 98 -10.29 -0.09 9.35
C GLU A 98 -8.81 0.08 9.00
N VAL A 99 -8.00 -0.98 9.10
CA VAL A 99 -6.58 -0.96 8.76
C VAL A 99 -6.42 -1.09 7.26
N ILE A 100 -5.87 -0.07 6.62
CA ILE A 100 -5.62 -0.06 5.18
C ILE A 100 -4.15 -0.24 4.83
N ASP A 101 -3.22 0.10 5.75
CA ASP A 101 -1.79 -0.22 5.62
C ASP A 101 -1.26 -0.72 6.97
N PHE A 102 -0.38 -1.72 6.92
CA PHE A 102 0.28 -2.29 8.07
C PHE A 102 1.74 -2.59 7.77
N HIS A 103 2.64 -1.93 8.50
CA HIS A 103 4.08 -2.04 8.33
C HIS A 103 4.76 -2.44 9.64
N ARG A 104 5.71 -3.38 9.55
CA ARG A 104 6.74 -3.50 10.57
C ARG A 104 7.83 -2.49 10.26
N ILE A 105 8.21 -1.67 11.24
CA ILE A 105 9.16 -0.59 11.05
C ILE A 105 10.37 -0.77 11.98
N GLY A 106 11.46 -0.08 11.69
CA GLY A 106 12.64 -0.02 12.53
C GLY A 106 12.72 1.34 13.24
N GLY A 107 13.38 1.39 14.39
CA GLY A 107 13.57 2.60 15.18
C GLY A 107 12.90 2.52 16.55
N GLU A 108 12.34 3.62 17.03
CA GLU A 108 11.66 3.69 18.33
C GLU A 108 10.39 2.84 18.39
N TRP A 109 9.74 2.62 17.27
CA TRP A 109 8.45 1.94 17.12
C TRP A 109 8.62 0.65 16.32
N ASP A 110 7.80 -0.37 16.63
CA ASP A 110 7.86 -1.68 15.97
C ASP A 110 6.89 -1.78 14.78
N TYR A 111 5.73 -1.11 14.89
CA TYR A 111 4.69 -1.17 13.85
C TYR A 111 4.07 0.20 13.60
N LEU A 112 3.68 0.39 12.33
CA LEU A 112 2.90 1.53 11.85
C LEU A 112 1.68 1.01 11.10
N LEU A 113 0.49 1.46 11.50
CA LEU A 113 -0.75 1.20 10.81
C LEU A 113 -1.31 2.51 10.24
N LYS A 114 -1.87 2.45 9.03
CA LYS A 114 -2.76 3.49 8.51
C LYS A 114 -4.19 3.01 8.70
N VAL A 115 -4.97 3.77 9.43
CA VAL A 115 -6.34 3.43 9.85
C VAL A 115 -7.28 4.50 9.33
N VAL A 116 -8.45 4.09 8.81
CA VAL A 116 -9.48 5.01 8.34
C VAL A 116 -10.81 4.69 9.00
N THR A 117 -11.45 5.71 9.57
CA THR A 117 -12.72 5.57 10.30
C THR A 117 -13.68 6.73 10.01
N PRO A 118 -14.98 6.57 10.29
CA PRO A 118 -15.95 7.66 10.11
C PRO A 118 -15.78 8.83 11.09
N GLY A 119 -14.88 8.73 12.08
CA GLY A 119 -14.65 9.75 13.09
C GLY A 119 -14.12 9.15 14.39
N MET A 120 -14.04 9.97 15.45
CA MET A 120 -13.45 9.58 16.74
C MET A 120 -14.12 8.37 17.40
N ALA A 121 -15.44 8.27 17.33
CA ALA A 121 -16.17 7.12 17.89
C ALA A 121 -15.83 5.81 17.10
N GLY A 122 -15.57 5.92 15.80
CA GLY A 122 -15.08 4.80 14.99
C GLY A 122 -13.67 4.39 15.40
N TYR A 123 -12.81 5.37 15.64
CA TYR A 123 -11.44 5.13 16.11
C TYR A 123 -11.42 4.47 17.50
N ASP A 124 -12.26 4.92 18.43
CA ASP A 124 -12.34 4.32 19.77
C ASP A 124 -12.72 2.83 19.69
N ARG A 125 -13.75 2.49 18.90
CA ARG A 125 -14.14 1.08 18.69
C ARG A 125 -13.04 0.25 18.03
N PHE A 126 -12.32 0.82 17.07
CA PHE A 126 -11.15 0.20 16.46
C PHE A 126 -10.05 -0.04 17.50
N TYR A 127 -9.72 0.98 18.31
CA TYR A 127 -8.70 0.92 19.34
C TYR A 127 -8.94 -0.20 20.35
N GLN A 128 -10.17 -0.32 20.86
CA GLN A 128 -10.55 -1.38 21.79
C GLN A 128 -10.33 -2.79 21.18
N ARG A 129 -10.64 -2.96 19.90
CA ARG A 129 -10.39 -4.23 19.20
C ARG A 129 -8.91 -4.45 18.94
N LEU A 130 -8.15 -3.40 18.60
CA LEU A 130 -6.72 -3.51 18.36
C LEU A 130 -5.97 -4.05 19.55
N ILE A 131 -6.30 -3.57 20.76
CA ILE A 131 -5.62 -3.96 22.00
C ILE A 131 -6.15 -5.24 22.62
N ASP A 132 -7.27 -5.77 22.14
CA ASP A 132 -7.89 -6.95 22.72
C ASP A 132 -6.98 -8.19 22.58
N GLY A 133 -6.63 -8.80 23.71
CA GLY A 133 -5.76 -9.97 23.79
C GLY A 133 -4.27 -9.70 23.52
N PHE A 134 -3.85 -8.43 23.48
CA PHE A 134 -2.45 -8.05 23.29
C PHE A 134 -1.97 -7.03 24.30
N GLU A 135 -0.74 -7.22 24.79
CA GLU A 135 -0.06 -6.24 25.64
C GLU A 135 0.96 -5.45 24.79
N PHE A 136 0.89 -4.12 24.92
CA PHE A 136 1.81 -3.20 24.25
C PHE A 136 2.54 -2.34 25.27
N ASP A 137 3.78 -1.99 24.98
CA ASP A 137 4.53 -1.00 25.75
C ASP A 137 3.94 0.40 25.52
N LYS A 138 3.58 0.71 24.26
CA LYS A 138 2.96 1.99 23.90
C LYS A 138 2.16 1.88 22.61
N VAL A 139 1.01 2.52 22.58
CA VAL A 139 0.20 2.75 21.37
C VAL A 139 -0.07 4.23 21.25
N THR A 140 0.21 4.83 20.11
CA THR A 140 -0.01 6.26 19.85
C THR A 140 -0.75 6.44 18.54
N GLY A 141 -1.88 7.12 18.57
CA GLY A 141 -2.61 7.55 17.38
C GLY A 141 -2.19 8.98 16.98
N LEU A 142 -1.74 9.14 15.74
CA LEU A 142 -1.45 10.42 15.11
C LEU A 142 -2.52 10.72 14.08
N PHE A 143 -3.30 11.75 14.33
CA PHE A 143 -4.43 12.13 13.48
C PHE A 143 -3.93 12.96 12.30
N SER A 144 -4.25 12.53 11.08
CA SER A 144 -3.95 13.31 9.89
C SER A 144 -4.86 14.54 9.83
N MET A 145 -4.27 15.71 9.89
CA MET A 145 -5.01 16.97 9.76
C MET A 145 -5.33 17.29 8.30
N GLU A 146 -4.41 16.94 7.38
CA GLU A 146 -4.53 17.22 5.96
C GLU A 146 -3.73 16.19 5.15
N ARG A 147 -4.27 15.77 4.02
CA ARG A 147 -3.55 14.97 3.01
C ARG A 147 -2.90 15.87 1.99
N ILE A 148 -1.64 16.17 2.17
CA ILE A 148 -0.89 17.04 1.24
C ILE A 148 -0.54 16.30 -0.05
N LEU A 149 -0.17 15.02 0.08
CA LEU A 149 0.21 14.16 -1.04
C LEU A 149 -0.13 12.71 -0.72
N GLU A 150 -0.84 12.05 -1.61
CA GLU A 150 -1.20 10.64 -1.47
C GLU A 150 -1.09 9.91 -2.81
N ASN A 151 -0.64 8.66 -2.77
CA ASN A 151 -0.57 7.77 -3.94
C ASN A 151 0.18 8.35 -5.15
N ARG A 152 1.19 9.19 -4.93
CA ARG A 152 2.05 9.66 -6.00
C ARG A 152 2.76 8.47 -6.65
N PRO A 153 2.73 8.33 -7.99
CA PRO A 153 3.52 7.33 -8.69
C PRO A 153 5.01 7.44 -8.36
N ALA A 154 5.67 6.31 -8.13
CA ALA A 154 7.11 6.28 -7.96
C ALA A 154 7.81 6.71 -9.26
N ASP A 155 8.88 7.49 -9.16
CA ASP A 155 9.70 7.86 -10.32
C ASP A 155 10.60 6.69 -10.71
N LEU A 156 10.15 5.91 -11.70
CA LEU A 156 10.86 4.73 -12.19
C LEU A 156 12.05 5.06 -13.10
N ASN A 157 12.19 6.32 -13.57
CA ASN A 157 13.34 6.71 -14.41
C ASN A 157 14.67 6.64 -13.65
N ARG A 158 14.62 6.58 -12.31
CA ARG A 158 15.80 6.40 -11.46
C ARG A 158 16.38 4.98 -11.50
N LEU A 159 15.73 4.06 -12.22
CA LEU A 159 16.17 2.66 -12.38
C LEU A 159 17.05 2.47 -13.64
N LEU A 160 17.14 3.49 -14.48
CA LEU A 160 18.05 3.58 -15.63
C LEU A 160 19.34 4.24 -15.18
#